data_5b3e88b1aede630562d92bd3ac552546
#
_entry.id   5b3e88b1aede630562d92bd3ac552546
#
_cell.length_a   1.000
_cell.length_b   1.000
_cell.length_c   1.000
_cell.angle_alpha   90.00
_cell.angle_beta   90.00
_cell.angle_gamma   90.00
#
_symmetry.space_group_name_H-M   'P 1'
#
loop_
_entity.id
_entity.type
_entity.pdbx_description
1 polymer ?
#
loop_
_entity_poly.entity_id
_entity_poly.type
_entity_poly.pdbx_seq_one_letter_code
_entity_poly.pdbx_strand_id
1 'polypeptide(L)'
;MKLSQFKFKLPEEQIALEPSYHRDECKLMVLHRKSQKIETGLDFRNVLDYFDEEDAFIFNDTKVFPARLYGTKEKTDAKIEVFLLRELNADQRLWDVLVEPARKIRIGNKLFFEEDGPMVAEVIDNTTSRGRTLRFLYDCPHDEFKQLLFGLGEAPLPRYIIDRRPATEEDMDRFQTIYAKNEGAVTAPATGLHFSRELMKRMEIKGINFAFITLHCGLGNFDAIEVEDLTKHKMGSEQMFIPAEACEIVNKAKNEGRRVCCVGVSTARATESAVGTDGMLKEYDGWTNKFIFPPYEFGLCNALIGNFYHPESPMMMTEASFVGYDLLYEGYQRALKEGYMFGCYGDALLMLDD
;
A
#
# COMPACT_ATOMS: atom_id res chain seq x y z
N MET A 1 20.04 13.36 -1.36
CA MET A 1 18.99 13.72 -2.35
C MET A 1 17.94 14.57 -1.68
N LYS A 2 17.31 15.48 -2.39
CA LYS A 2 16.34 16.44 -1.86
C LYS A 2 14.93 16.10 -2.32
N LEU A 3 13.94 16.37 -1.46
CA LEU A 3 12.52 16.18 -1.77
C LEU A 3 12.10 16.90 -3.05
N SER A 4 12.51 18.17 -3.19
CA SER A 4 12.18 19.01 -4.35
C SER A 4 12.62 18.44 -5.72
N GLN A 5 13.56 17.50 -5.75
CA GLN A 5 13.95 16.81 -6.99
C GLN A 5 12.84 15.90 -7.55
N PHE A 6 11.94 15.42 -6.67
CA PHE A 6 10.82 14.55 -7.04
C PHE A 6 9.53 15.31 -7.37
N LYS A 7 9.64 16.62 -7.53
CA LYS A 7 8.51 17.49 -7.85
C LYS A 7 8.27 17.51 -9.35
N PHE A 8 7.01 17.33 -9.74
CA PHE A 8 6.53 17.54 -11.10
C PHE A 8 5.06 17.99 -11.07
N LYS A 9 4.57 18.55 -12.17
CA LYS A 9 3.17 18.94 -12.28
C LYS A 9 2.37 17.74 -12.77
N LEU A 10 1.48 17.23 -11.91
CA LEU A 10 0.54 16.15 -12.26
C LEU A 10 -0.80 16.78 -12.62
N PRO A 11 -1.31 16.61 -13.88
CA PRO A 11 -2.63 17.04 -14.28
C PRO A 11 -3.72 16.26 -13.54
N GLU A 12 -4.79 16.94 -13.13
CA GLU A 12 -5.88 16.28 -12.37
C GLU A 12 -6.58 15.19 -13.18
N GLU A 13 -6.69 15.37 -14.49
CA GLU A 13 -7.27 14.39 -15.42
C GLU A 13 -6.45 13.09 -15.56
N GLN A 14 -5.19 13.09 -15.13
CA GLN A 14 -4.35 11.89 -15.09
C GLN A 14 -4.34 11.19 -13.72
N ILE A 15 -5.14 11.64 -12.76
CA ILE A 15 -5.33 10.94 -11.49
C ILE A 15 -6.50 9.96 -11.64
N ALA A 16 -6.21 8.66 -11.53
CA ALA A 16 -7.24 7.63 -11.62
C ALA A 16 -8.13 7.64 -10.37
N LEU A 17 -9.43 7.84 -10.56
CA LEU A 17 -10.43 7.81 -9.48
C LEU A 17 -11.16 6.46 -9.41
N GLU A 18 -11.14 5.70 -10.50
CA GLU A 18 -11.79 4.40 -10.66
C GLU A 18 -10.78 3.36 -11.12
N PRO A 19 -10.89 2.10 -10.67
CA PRO A 19 -10.08 1.02 -11.20
C PRO A 19 -10.45 0.70 -12.64
N SER A 20 -9.50 0.17 -13.44
CA SER A 20 -9.78 -0.38 -14.76
C SER A 20 -10.87 -1.45 -14.70
N TYR A 21 -11.71 -1.56 -15.72
CA TYR A 21 -12.79 -2.54 -15.76
C TYR A 21 -12.28 -3.97 -15.52
N HIS A 22 -11.27 -4.40 -16.29
CA HIS A 22 -10.48 -5.58 -15.98
C HIS A 22 -9.17 -5.15 -15.32
N ARG A 23 -8.79 -5.83 -14.23
CA ARG A 23 -7.61 -5.46 -13.40
C ARG A 23 -6.32 -5.40 -14.20
N ASP A 24 -6.14 -6.29 -15.18
CA ASP A 24 -4.92 -6.47 -15.95
C ASP A 24 -4.92 -5.74 -17.31
N GLU A 25 -5.87 -4.81 -17.53
CA GLU A 25 -5.95 -3.98 -18.74
C GLU A 25 -5.36 -2.58 -18.59
N CYS A 26 -4.80 -2.24 -17.43
CA CYS A 26 -4.06 -0.98 -17.29
C CYS A 26 -2.83 -0.98 -18.19
N LYS A 27 -2.35 0.22 -18.54
CA LYS A 27 -1.11 0.34 -19.31
C LYS A 27 0.09 -0.12 -18.49
N LEU A 28 1.09 -0.65 -19.18
CA LEU A 28 2.39 -1.01 -18.63
C LEU A 28 3.49 -0.20 -19.31
N MET A 29 4.37 0.39 -18.51
CA MET A 29 5.67 0.89 -18.99
C MET A 29 6.77 0.00 -18.39
N VAL A 30 7.83 -0.25 -19.17
CA VAL A 30 8.97 -1.04 -18.70
C VAL A 30 10.23 -0.18 -18.76
N LEU A 31 10.95 -0.13 -17.64
CA LEU A 31 12.23 0.54 -17.49
C LEU A 31 13.34 -0.48 -17.30
N HIS A 32 14.35 -0.44 -18.15
CA HIS A 32 15.53 -1.30 -18.10
C HIS A 32 16.72 -0.52 -17.54
N ARG A 33 17.13 -0.85 -16.32
CA ARG A 33 18.15 -0.09 -15.57
C ARG A 33 19.50 -0.04 -16.28
N LYS A 34 20.02 -1.18 -16.75
CA LYS A 34 21.37 -1.22 -17.35
C LYS A 34 21.40 -0.66 -18.77
N SER A 35 20.41 -1.00 -19.59
CA SER A 35 20.33 -0.52 -20.97
C SER A 35 19.76 0.90 -21.10
N GLN A 36 19.17 1.45 -20.01
CA GLN A 36 18.50 2.75 -19.99
C GLN A 36 17.32 2.83 -20.99
N LYS A 37 16.76 1.69 -21.37
CA LYS A 37 15.65 1.60 -22.33
C LYS A 37 14.31 1.82 -21.61
N ILE A 38 13.38 2.51 -22.28
CA ILE A 38 12.00 2.68 -21.88
C ILE A 38 11.10 2.07 -22.94
N GLU A 39 10.25 1.13 -22.56
CA GLU A 39 9.23 0.53 -23.42
C GLU A 39 7.83 1.00 -23.01
N THR A 40 7.02 1.37 -23.99
CA THR A 40 5.63 1.82 -23.81
C THR A 40 4.71 1.14 -24.81
N GLY A 41 3.40 1.41 -24.70
CA GLY A 41 2.41 0.82 -25.60
C GLY A 41 2.06 -0.63 -25.25
N LEU A 42 2.28 -1.03 -24.00
CA LEU A 42 2.00 -2.35 -23.47
C LEU A 42 0.80 -2.29 -22.52
N ASP A 43 0.09 -3.40 -22.40
CA ASP A 43 -0.89 -3.66 -21.34
C ASP A 43 -0.24 -4.47 -20.21
N PHE A 44 -0.80 -4.42 -19.01
CA PHE A 44 -0.23 -5.13 -17.85
C PHE A 44 -0.06 -6.64 -18.08
N ARG A 45 -0.90 -7.24 -18.93
CA ARG A 45 -0.77 -8.65 -19.35
C ARG A 45 0.57 -8.98 -19.98
N ASN A 46 1.23 -8.00 -20.60
CA ASN A 46 2.57 -8.17 -21.19
C ASN A 46 3.68 -8.34 -20.15
N VAL A 47 3.38 -8.20 -18.85
CA VAL A 47 4.36 -8.49 -17.78
C VAL A 47 4.93 -9.89 -17.92
N LEU A 48 4.14 -10.86 -18.42
CA LEU A 48 4.58 -12.24 -18.66
C LEU A 48 5.70 -12.39 -19.69
N ASP A 49 5.88 -11.42 -20.58
CA ASP A 49 6.90 -11.48 -21.63
C ASP A 49 8.31 -11.25 -21.06
N TYR A 50 8.42 -10.77 -19.84
CA TYR A 50 9.67 -10.43 -19.14
C TYR A 50 10.12 -11.45 -18.10
N PHE A 51 9.36 -12.54 -17.90
CA PHE A 51 9.64 -13.54 -16.88
C PHE A 51 9.56 -14.94 -17.46
N ASP A 52 10.37 -15.84 -16.93
CA ASP A 52 10.49 -17.22 -17.37
C ASP A 52 10.13 -18.23 -16.26
N GLU A 53 10.14 -19.50 -16.61
CA GLU A 53 9.97 -20.61 -15.69
C GLU A 53 10.99 -20.52 -14.54
N GLU A 54 10.58 -20.85 -13.32
CA GLU A 54 11.36 -20.79 -12.07
C GLU A 54 11.66 -19.35 -11.56
N ASP A 55 11.26 -18.31 -12.27
CA ASP A 55 11.26 -16.95 -11.69
C ASP A 55 10.29 -16.87 -10.50
N ALA A 56 10.57 -15.99 -9.54
CA ALA A 56 9.76 -15.85 -8.34
C ALA A 56 9.11 -14.44 -8.26
N PHE A 57 7.83 -14.43 -7.94
CA PHE A 57 7.08 -13.23 -7.61
C PHE A 57 6.74 -13.19 -6.13
N ILE A 58 7.02 -12.08 -5.47
CA ILE A 58 6.69 -11.86 -4.06
C ILE A 58 5.48 -10.94 -3.98
N PHE A 59 4.40 -11.45 -3.40
CA PHE A 59 3.13 -10.75 -3.22
C PHE A 59 2.91 -10.39 -1.75
N ASN A 60 2.28 -9.24 -1.51
CA ASN A 60 1.79 -8.85 -0.18
C ASN A 60 0.32 -9.27 -0.05
N ASP A 61 0.05 -10.27 0.78
CA ASP A 61 -1.29 -10.86 0.98
C ASP A 61 -2.11 -10.17 2.06
N THR A 62 -1.71 -8.97 2.48
CA THR A 62 -2.48 -8.20 3.45
C THR A 62 -3.89 -7.92 2.95
N LYS A 63 -4.85 -7.96 3.87
CA LYS A 63 -6.26 -7.69 3.58
C LYS A 63 -6.69 -6.36 4.21
N VAL A 64 -7.29 -5.53 3.39
CA VAL A 64 -7.88 -4.25 3.80
C VAL A 64 -9.19 -4.49 4.53
N PHE A 65 -9.43 -3.76 5.60
CA PHE A 65 -10.71 -3.74 6.30
C PHE A 65 -11.40 -2.37 6.13
N PRO A 66 -12.75 -2.29 6.31
CA PRO A 66 -13.49 -1.04 6.15
C PRO A 66 -13.17 -0.07 7.31
N ALA A 67 -12.18 0.76 7.10
CA ALA A 67 -11.55 1.56 8.16
C ALA A 67 -12.15 2.97 8.33
N ARG A 68 -12.99 3.43 7.41
CA ARG A 68 -13.55 4.78 7.47
C ARG A 68 -14.95 4.78 8.03
N LEU A 69 -15.12 5.41 9.20
CA LEU A 69 -16.39 5.51 9.92
C LEU A 69 -16.86 6.96 9.96
N TYR A 70 -18.16 7.15 9.85
CA TYR A 70 -18.80 8.45 10.06
C TYR A 70 -19.71 8.37 11.29
N GLY A 71 -19.81 9.48 12.00
CA GLY A 71 -20.62 9.53 13.20
C GLY A 71 -20.84 10.94 13.71
N THR A 72 -21.28 11.04 14.94
CA THR A 72 -21.55 12.29 15.63
C THR A 72 -20.85 12.34 16.98
N LYS A 73 -20.59 13.57 17.43
CA LYS A 73 -20.01 13.83 18.73
C LYS A 73 -21.12 14.09 19.77
N GLU A 74 -20.98 13.51 20.93
CA GLU A 74 -21.84 13.77 22.10
C GLU A 74 -22.10 15.28 22.31
N LYS A 75 -23.30 15.63 22.73
CA LYS A 75 -23.77 16.97 23.11
C LYS A 75 -23.89 18.01 22.00
N THR A 76 -23.29 17.80 20.86
CA THR A 76 -23.25 18.82 19.80
C THR A 76 -23.77 18.31 18.47
N ASP A 77 -23.97 16.99 18.34
CA ASP A 77 -24.31 16.27 17.10
C ASP A 77 -23.43 16.66 15.89
N ALA A 78 -22.24 17.21 16.20
CA ALA A 78 -21.29 17.59 15.19
C ALA A 78 -20.83 16.34 14.44
N LYS A 79 -20.94 16.35 13.12
CA LYS A 79 -20.46 15.27 12.25
C LYS A 79 -18.95 15.09 12.43
N ILE A 80 -18.53 13.86 12.52
CA ILE A 80 -17.15 13.45 12.66
C ILE A 80 -16.81 12.30 11.71
N GLU A 81 -15.55 12.20 11.34
CA GLU A 81 -14.97 11.04 10.69
C GLU A 81 -13.94 10.42 11.63
N VAL A 82 -13.96 9.10 11.71
CA VAL A 82 -12.95 8.30 12.40
C VAL A 82 -12.36 7.33 11.39
N PHE A 83 -11.04 7.37 11.23
CA PHE A 83 -10.30 6.46 10.38
C PHE A 83 -9.52 5.49 11.26
N LEU A 84 -9.94 4.23 11.28
CA LEU A 84 -9.31 3.17 12.06
C LEU A 84 -7.91 2.89 11.49
N LEU A 85 -6.90 2.80 12.34
CA LEU A 85 -5.56 2.44 11.95
C LEU A 85 -5.23 0.99 12.34
N ARG A 86 -5.40 0.68 13.62
CA ARG A 86 -5.15 -0.66 14.15
C ARG A 86 -5.79 -0.84 15.53
N GLU A 87 -6.08 -2.08 15.85
CA GLU A 87 -6.42 -2.47 17.20
C GLU A 87 -5.17 -2.55 18.08
N LEU A 88 -5.16 -1.80 19.18
CA LEU A 88 -4.06 -1.77 20.14
C LEU A 88 -4.18 -2.89 21.18
N ASN A 89 -5.40 -3.14 21.63
CA ASN A 89 -5.68 -4.13 22.67
C ASN A 89 -7.17 -4.53 22.64
N ALA A 90 -7.45 -5.80 22.34
CA ALA A 90 -8.81 -6.33 22.27
C ALA A 90 -9.48 -6.38 23.65
N ASP A 91 -8.76 -6.81 24.71
CA ASP A 91 -9.31 -6.92 26.07
C ASP A 91 -9.69 -5.55 26.65
N GLN A 92 -8.89 -4.53 26.35
CA GLN A 92 -9.14 -3.15 26.76
C GLN A 92 -9.99 -2.38 25.74
N ARG A 93 -10.31 -2.99 24.58
CA ARG A 93 -11.15 -2.40 23.52
C ARG A 93 -10.55 -1.12 22.93
N LEU A 94 -9.20 -1.06 22.83
CA LEU A 94 -8.46 0.13 22.40
C LEU A 94 -8.09 0.06 20.93
N TRP A 95 -8.31 1.17 20.23
CA TRP A 95 -7.96 1.37 18.83
C TRP A 95 -7.17 2.66 18.63
N ASP A 96 -6.13 2.59 17.80
CA ASP A 96 -5.44 3.77 17.27
C ASP A 96 -6.20 4.24 16.03
N VAL A 97 -6.51 5.54 15.96
CA VAL A 97 -7.35 6.11 14.91
C VAL A 97 -6.90 7.52 14.53
N LEU A 98 -7.26 7.96 13.34
CA LEU A 98 -7.30 9.38 12.99
C LEU A 98 -8.72 9.91 13.10
N VAL A 99 -8.86 11.18 13.44
CA VAL A 99 -10.18 11.83 13.58
C VAL A 99 -10.26 13.16 12.85
N GLU A 100 -11.45 13.48 12.34
CA GLU A 100 -11.74 14.77 11.71
C GLU A 100 -13.14 15.25 12.09
N PRO A 101 -13.30 16.55 12.49
CA PRO A 101 -12.26 17.56 12.69
C PRO A 101 -11.54 17.40 14.05
N ALA A 102 -10.23 17.18 14.02
CA ALA A 102 -9.42 16.82 15.19
C ALA A 102 -9.52 17.85 16.36
N ARG A 103 -9.66 19.14 16.03
CA ARG A 103 -9.76 20.21 17.03
C ARG A 103 -11.00 20.10 17.91
N LYS A 104 -12.07 19.48 17.41
CA LYS A 104 -13.35 19.32 18.12
C LYS A 104 -13.42 18.03 18.92
N ILE A 105 -12.53 17.08 18.69
CA ILE A 105 -12.54 15.74 19.30
C ILE A 105 -11.43 15.67 20.35
N ARG A 106 -11.81 15.69 21.62
CA ARG A 106 -10.92 15.78 22.78
C ARG A 106 -11.09 14.57 23.70
N ILE A 107 -10.08 14.31 24.53
CA ILE A 107 -10.13 13.28 25.58
C ILE A 107 -11.42 13.42 26.41
N GLY A 108 -12.09 12.31 26.68
CA GLY A 108 -13.35 12.21 27.40
C GLY A 108 -14.59 12.45 26.54
N ASN A 109 -14.46 12.81 25.26
CA ASN A 109 -15.62 12.87 24.37
C ASN A 109 -16.10 11.48 24.00
N LYS A 110 -17.43 11.30 23.89
CA LYS A 110 -18.05 10.12 23.30
C LYS A 110 -18.43 10.40 21.86
N LEU A 111 -18.22 9.39 21.03
CA LEU A 111 -18.48 9.38 19.60
C LEU A 111 -19.50 8.28 19.30
N PHE A 112 -20.53 8.62 18.53
CA PHE A 112 -21.64 7.74 18.18
C PHE A 112 -21.62 7.50 16.68
N PHE A 113 -21.66 6.25 16.25
CA PHE A 113 -21.54 5.87 14.83
C PHE A 113 -22.88 5.45 14.21
N GLU A 114 -23.91 5.34 15.00
CA GLU A 114 -25.29 5.04 14.57
C GLU A 114 -26.25 5.94 15.33
N GLU A 115 -27.39 6.26 14.72
CA GLU A 115 -28.50 6.92 15.40
C GLU A 115 -29.19 5.85 16.28
N ASP A 116 -29.17 6.04 17.59
CA ASP A 116 -29.68 5.09 18.60
C ASP A 116 -29.03 3.68 18.56
N GLY A 117 -27.88 3.51 17.90
CA GLY A 117 -27.16 2.25 17.82
C GLY A 117 -26.21 2.00 18.99
N PRO A 118 -25.74 0.73 19.14
CA PRO A 118 -24.87 0.33 20.24
C PRO A 118 -23.41 0.79 20.05
N MET A 119 -23.02 1.24 18.86
CA MET A 119 -21.61 1.52 18.55
C MET A 119 -21.21 2.90 19.06
N VAL A 120 -20.55 2.89 20.22
CA VAL A 120 -20.06 4.10 20.90
C VAL A 120 -18.59 3.94 21.24
N ALA A 121 -17.80 5.01 21.08
CA ALA A 121 -16.42 5.05 21.51
C ALA A 121 -16.14 6.27 22.39
N GLU A 122 -15.20 6.13 23.32
CA GLU A 122 -14.67 7.19 24.15
C GLU A 122 -13.25 7.53 23.75
N VAL A 123 -12.94 8.82 23.64
CA VAL A 123 -11.58 9.29 23.38
C VAL A 123 -10.76 9.21 24.65
N ILE A 124 -9.74 8.33 24.66
CA ILE A 124 -8.91 8.06 25.85
C ILE A 124 -7.63 8.90 25.82
N ASP A 125 -7.02 9.08 24.64
CA ASP A 125 -5.73 9.77 24.51
C ASP A 125 -5.58 10.47 23.16
N ASN A 126 -4.63 11.41 23.08
CA ASN A 126 -4.21 12.09 21.87
C ASN A 126 -2.81 11.58 21.48
N THR A 127 -2.68 10.90 20.35
CA THR A 127 -1.41 10.32 19.89
C THR A 127 -0.62 11.28 18.98
N THR A 128 -1.33 11.99 18.09
CA THR A 128 -0.76 13.00 17.20
C THR A 128 -1.72 14.18 17.03
N SER A 129 -1.42 15.13 16.16
CA SER A 129 -2.31 16.27 15.86
C SER A 129 -3.71 15.81 15.42
N ARG A 130 -3.81 14.69 14.66
CA ARG A 130 -5.08 14.07 14.22
C ARG A 130 -5.33 12.70 14.86
N GLY A 131 -4.33 12.11 15.48
CA GLY A 131 -4.38 10.78 16.09
C GLY A 131 -5.06 10.78 17.45
N ARG A 132 -5.85 9.73 17.70
CA ARG A 132 -6.51 9.46 18.99
C ARG A 132 -6.41 7.98 19.32
N THR A 133 -6.45 7.69 20.62
CA THR A 133 -6.79 6.35 21.10
C THR A 133 -8.25 6.34 21.49
N LEU A 134 -9.04 5.47 20.88
CA LEU A 134 -10.43 5.26 21.22
C LEU A 134 -10.59 3.97 22.04
N ARG A 135 -11.47 4.01 23.04
CA ARG A 135 -12.03 2.83 23.70
C ARG A 135 -13.45 2.62 23.20
N PHE A 136 -13.71 1.51 22.52
CA PHE A 136 -15.07 1.15 22.14
C PHE A 136 -15.82 0.59 23.34
N LEU A 137 -17.06 1.05 23.51
CA LEU A 137 -17.96 0.66 24.62
C LEU A 137 -18.97 -0.34 24.05
N TYR A 138 -18.66 -1.61 24.14
CA TYR A 138 -19.54 -2.69 23.67
C TYR A 138 -19.70 -3.79 24.73
N ASP A 139 -20.81 -4.51 24.63
CA ASP A 139 -21.17 -5.60 25.54
C ASP A 139 -21.58 -6.84 24.75
N CYS A 140 -20.68 -7.30 23.86
CA CYS A 140 -20.83 -8.49 23.06
C CYS A 140 -19.44 -9.17 22.89
N PRO A 141 -19.36 -10.41 22.37
CA PRO A 141 -18.10 -11.03 22.00
C PRO A 141 -17.30 -10.18 21.02
N HIS A 142 -15.97 -10.26 21.09
CA HIS A 142 -15.09 -9.43 20.28
C HIS A 142 -15.30 -9.62 18.75
N ASP A 143 -15.52 -10.84 18.30
CA ASP A 143 -15.77 -11.13 16.88
C ASP A 143 -17.08 -10.50 16.39
N GLU A 144 -18.12 -10.51 17.22
CA GLU A 144 -19.39 -9.84 16.94
C GLU A 144 -19.21 -8.33 16.90
N PHE A 145 -18.46 -7.76 17.85
CA PHE A 145 -18.09 -6.34 17.84
C PHE A 145 -17.38 -5.95 16.53
N LYS A 146 -16.38 -6.73 16.09
CA LYS A 146 -15.68 -6.46 14.84
C LYS A 146 -16.61 -6.50 13.62
N GLN A 147 -17.53 -7.46 13.57
CA GLN A 147 -18.52 -7.53 12.50
C GLN A 147 -19.42 -6.30 12.46
N LEU A 148 -19.91 -5.85 13.62
CA LEU A 148 -20.72 -4.63 13.73
C LEU A 148 -19.91 -3.40 13.32
N LEU A 149 -18.69 -3.25 13.83
CA LEU A 149 -17.80 -2.13 13.51
C LEU A 149 -17.48 -2.04 12.01
N PHE A 150 -17.16 -3.17 11.40
CA PHE A 150 -16.83 -3.22 9.97
C PHE A 150 -18.07 -3.08 9.09
N GLY A 151 -19.25 -3.46 9.57
CA GLY A 151 -20.52 -3.21 8.88
C GLY A 151 -20.87 -1.72 8.77
N LEU A 152 -20.33 -0.88 9.65
CA LEU A 152 -20.49 0.58 9.61
C LEU A 152 -19.41 1.28 8.78
N GLY A 153 -18.31 0.59 8.49
CA GLY A 153 -17.16 1.15 7.83
C GLY A 153 -17.28 1.15 6.31
N GLU A 154 -16.63 2.13 5.70
CA GLU A 154 -16.46 2.22 4.26
C GLU A 154 -15.02 1.85 3.85
N ALA A 155 -14.84 1.54 2.55
CA ALA A 155 -13.53 1.32 1.96
C ALA A 155 -12.59 2.49 2.25
N PRO A 156 -11.37 2.24 2.77
CA PRO A 156 -10.44 3.29 3.17
C PRO A 156 -9.72 3.92 1.95
N LEU A 157 -10.49 4.37 0.98
CA LEU A 157 -9.96 5.02 -0.21
C LEU A 157 -9.11 6.24 0.15
N PRO A 158 -8.03 6.52 -0.60
CA PRO A 158 -7.23 7.72 -0.44
C PRO A 158 -8.05 9.03 -0.55
N ARG A 159 -7.62 10.06 0.16
CA ARG A 159 -8.30 11.38 0.18
C ARG A 159 -8.51 11.95 -1.22
N TYR A 160 -7.53 11.86 -2.11
CA TYR A 160 -7.66 12.38 -3.47
C TYR A 160 -8.77 11.71 -4.30
N ILE A 161 -9.27 10.54 -3.88
CA ILE A 161 -10.45 9.89 -4.48
C ILE A 161 -11.71 10.36 -3.78
N ILE A 162 -11.81 10.21 -2.45
CA ILE A 162 -13.06 10.49 -1.73
C ILE A 162 -13.45 11.98 -1.73
N ASP A 163 -12.50 12.88 -1.93
CA ASP A 163 -12.78 14.31 -2.08
C ASP A 163 -13.42 14.63 -3.46
N ARG A 164 -13.38 13.68 -4.41
CA ARG A 164 -13.92 13.82 -5.77
C ARG A 164 -15.12 12.92 -6.05
N ARG A 165 -15.24 11.80 -5.37
CA ARG A 165 -16.39 10.90 -5.41
C ARG A 165 -16.59 10.18 -4.07
N PRO A 166 -17.84 9.85 -3.69
CA PRO A 166 -18.08 9.01 -2.53
C PRO A 166 -17.56 7.59 -2.74
N ALA A 167 -17.30 6.89 -1.64
CA ALA A 167 -17.08 5.46 -1.67
C ALA A 167 -18.38 4.72 -2.03
N THR A 168 -18.25 3.58 -2.69
CA THR A 168 -19.35 2.68 -3.06
C THR A 168 -19.14 1.31 -2.41
N GLU A 169 -20.17 0.48 -2.37
CA GLU A 169 -20.06 -0.90 -1.88
C GLU A 169 -19.04 -1.71 -2.69
N GLU A 170 -18.96 -1.48 -4.00
CA GLU A 170 -17.99 -2.14 -4.88
C GLU A 170 -16.54 -1.80 -4.52
N ASP A 171 -16.27 -0.63 -3.93
CA ASP A 171 -14.92 -0.22 -3.59
C ASP A 171 -14.25 -1.16 -2.57
N MET A 172 -15.00 -1.82 -1.68
CA MET A 172 -14.42 -2.82 -0.77
C MET A 172 -13.81 -4.00 -1.52
N ASP A 173 -14.45 -4.45 -2.60
CA ASP A 173 -13.95 -5.56 -3.43
C ASP A 173 -12.87 -5.08 -4.41
N ARG A 174 -13.00 -3.87 -4.93
CA ARG A 174 -12.07 -3.32 -5.93
C ARG A 174 -10.79 -2.79 -5.31
N PHE A 175 -10.86 -2.22 -4.11
CA PHE A 175 -9.69 -1.78 -3.31
C PHE A 175 -9.11 -2.93 -2.46
N GLN A 176 -9.01 -4.10 -3.08
CA GLN A 176 -8.53 -5.34 -2.48
C GLN A 176 -7.84 -6.20 -3.54
N THR A 177 -6.70 -6.81 -3.20
CA THR A 177 -6.07 -7.79 -4.10
C THR A 177 -6.88 -9.09 -4.14
N ILE A 178 -6.78 -9.83 -5.23
CA ILE A 178 -7.51 -11.10 -5.39
C ILE A 178 -6.95 -12.21 -4.47
N TYR A 179 -5.79 -12.01 -3.91
CA TYR A 179 -5.07 -12.94 -3.01
C TYR A 179 -5.00 -12.42 -1.56
N ALA A 180 -5.74 -11.37 -1.23
CA ALA A 180 -5.79 -10.81 0.13
C ALA A 180 -6.27 -11.87 1.13
N LYS A 181 -5.50 -12.06 2.21
CA LYS A 181 -5.73 -13.13 3.21
C LYS A 181 -5.69 -12.59 4.64
N ASN A 182 -4.60 -11.92 5.02
CA ASN A 182 -4.32 -11.52 6.40
C ASN A 182 -4.82 -10.09 6.65
N GLU A 183 -5.90 -9.95 7.42
CA GLU A 183 -6.53 -8.66 7.74
C GLU A 183 -5.65 -7.79 8.63
N GLY A 184 -5.57 -6.49 8.34
CA GLY A 184 -4.81 -5.52 9.13
C GLY A 184 -4.40 -4.26 8.37
N ALA A 185 -4.63 -4.19 7.06
CA ALA A 185 -4.28 -3.03 6.25
C ALA A 185 -5.41 -2.00 6.19
N VAL A 186 -5.04 -0.74 6.16
CA VAL A 186 -5.92 0.41 5.93
C VAL A 186 -5.72 1.05 4.56
N THR A 187 -4.89 0.43 3.74
CA THR A 187 -4.74 0.74 2.31
C THR A 187 -4.32 -0.51 1.56
N ALA A 188 -4.74 -0.63 0.31
CA ALA A 188 -4.37 -1.77 -0.52
C ALA A 188 -2.90 -1.67 -0.97
N PRO A 189 -2.18 -2.80 -1.10
CA PRO A 189 -0.94 -2.85 -1.86
C PRO A 189 -1.28 -2.65 -3.35
N ALA A 190 -1.34 -1.37 -3.77
CA ALA A 190 -1.99 -0.91 -5.00
C ALA A 190 -1.52 -1.63 -6.27
N THR A 191 -0.22 -1.93 -6.38
CA THR A 191 0.35 -2.67 -7.51
C THR A 191 -0.26 -4.07 -7.66
N GLY A 192 -0.63 -4.70 -6.54
CA GLY A 192 -1.31 -6.00 -6.53
C GLY A 192 -2.72 -5.97 -7.13
N LEU A 193 -3.33 -4.78 -7.23
CA LEU A 193 -4.66 -4.61 -7.83
C LEU A 193 -4.70 -4.90 -9.32
N HIS A 194 -3.55 -4.85 -10.01
CA HIS A 194 -3.45 -5.15 -11.44
C HIS A 194 -3.51 -6.64 -11.77
N PHE A 195 -3.33 -7.52 -10.78
CA PHE A 195 -3.35 -8.95 -11.03
C PHE A 195 -4.79 -9.48 -11.08
N SER A 196 -5.14 -10.12 -12.19
CA SER A 196 -6.36 -10.89 -12.36
C SER A 196 -6.11 -12.37 -12.05
N ARG A 197 -7.18 -13.11 -11.75
CA ARG A 197 -7.10 -14.58 -11.58
C ARG A 197 -6.60 -15.26 -12.85
N GLU A 198 -7.02 -14.76 -14.01
CA GLU A 198 -6.57 -15.27 -15.29
C GLU A 198 -5.08 -15.06 -15.51
N LEU A 199 -4.58 -13.86 -15.25
CA LEU A 199 -3.15 -13.54 -15.35
C LEU A 199 -2.32 -14.43 -14.42
N MET A 200 -2.71 -14.55 -13.15
CA MET A 200 -2.01 -15.41 -12.19
C MET A 200 -2.02 -16.88 -12.65
N LYS A 201 -3.15 -17.36 -13.19
CA LYS A 201 -3.21 -18.73 -13.73
C LYS A 201 -2.26 -18.96 -14.91
N ARG A 202 -2.12 -17.97 -15.79
CA ARG A 202 -1.15 -18.03 -16.90
C ARG A 202 0.29 -18.03 -16.38
N MET A 203 0.57 -17.28 -15.31
CA MET A 203 1.89 -17.28 -14.63
C MET A 203 2.21 -18.66 -14.06
N GLU A 204 1.26 -19.29 -13.35
CA GLU A 204 1.42 -20.66 -12.83
C GLU A 204 1.70 -21.68 -13.95
N ILE A 205 0.95 -21.60 -15.05
CA ILE A 205 1.15 -22.48 -16.22
C ILE A 205 2.53 -22.27 -16.85
N LYS A 206 3.04 -21.04 -16.81
CA LYS A 206 4.40 -20.72 -17.28
C LYS A 206 5.49 -21.24 -16.34
N GLY A 207 5.15 -21.71 -15.13
CA GLY A 207 6.09 -22.22 -14.14
C GLY A 207 6.71 -21.13 -13.25
N ILE A 208 6.07 -19.98 -13.13
CA ILE A 208 6.49 -18.90 -12.24
C ILE A 208 6.06 -19.25 -10.80
N ASN A 209 6.97 -19.08 -9.86
CA ASN A 209 6.73 -19.35 -8.44
C ASN A 209 6.18 -18.14 -7.71
N PHE A 210 5.23 -18.36 -6.80
CA PHE A 210 4.61 -17.31 -5.98
C PHE A 210 5.01 -17.44 -4.52
N ALA A 211 5.56 -16.39 -3.96
CA ALA A 211 5.85 -16.25 -2.55
C ALA A 211 4.94 -15.18 -1.94
N PHE A 212 4.30 -15.49 -0.82
CA PHE A 212 3.41 -14.55 -0.14
C PHE A 212 4.02 -14.09 1.18
N ILE A 213 4.02 -12.79 1.38
CA ILE A 213 4.40 -12.14 2.64
C ILE A 213 3.23 -11.26 3.09
N THR A 214 3.23 -10.85 4.34
CA THR A 214 2.28 -9.87 4.87
C THR A 214 3.01 -8.62 5.29
N LEU A 215 2.61 -7.46 4.78
CA LEU A 215 2.90 -6.14 5.34
C LEU A 215 1.57 -5.41 5.45
N HIS A 216 1.14 -5.12 6.67
CA HIS A 216 -0.09 -4.34 6.90
C HIS A 216 0.16 -2.88 6.54
N CYS A 217 -0.23 -2.52 5.31
CA CYS A 217 -0.04 -1.17 4.78
C CYS A 217 -0.85 -0.16 5.60
N GLY A 218 -0.13 0.75 6.23
CA GLY A 218 -0.67 1.89 6.96
C GLY A 218 -0.62 3.17 6.14
N LEU A 219 -0.86 4.30 6.80
CA LEU A 219 -0.84 5.61 6.15
C LEU A 219 0.58 6.16 5.91
N GLY A 220 1.63 5.53 6.45
CA GLY A 220 3.00 6.05 6.37
C GLY A 220 3.51 6.27 4.95
N ASN A 221 3.03 5.49 3.97
CA ASN A 221 3.35 5.70 2.55
C ASN A 221 2.60 6.88 1.92
N PHE A 222 1.54 7.38 2.57
CA PHE A 222 0.69 8.47 2.08
C PHE A 222 0.86 9.76 2.89
N ASP A 223 1.58 9.71 4.00
CA ASP A 223 1.94 10.89 4.75
C ASP A 223 2.93 11.73 3.93
N ALA A 224 2.66 13.03 3.85
CA ALA A 224 3.53 13.95 3.15
C ALA A 224 4.92 13.97 3.81
N ILE A 225 5.97 13.95 2.99
CA ILE A 225 7.32 14.20 3.48
C ILE A 225 7.45 15.71 3.73
N GLU A 226 7.64 16.11 4.98
CA GLU A 226 7.67 17.52 5.40
C GLU A 226 9.09 18.10 5.46
N VAL A 227 10.09 17.29 5.10
CA VAL A 227 11.51 17.67 5.19
C VAL A 227 12.18 17.64 3.83
N GLU A 228 12.97 18.68 3.50
CA GLU A 228 13.70 18.75 2.22
C GLU A 228 14.85 17.74 2.14
N ASP A 229 15.51 17.47 3.26
CA ASP A 229 16.55 16.46 3.36
C ASP A 229 15.93 15.10 3.71
N LEU A 230 15.88 14.19 2.73
CA LEU A 230 15.24 12.88 2.88
C LEU A 230 15.83 12.02 4.02
N THR A 231 17.08 12.26 4.41
CA THR A 231 17.70 11.53 5.53
C THR A 231 17.06 11.83 6.88
N LYS A 232 16.29 12.92 6.97
CA LYS A 232 15.57 13.35 8.18
C LYS A 232 14.14 12.87 8.26
N HIS A 233 13.61 12.30 7.16
CA HIS A 233 12.26 11.74 7.15
C HIS A 233 12.21 10.44 7.97
N LYS A 234 11.13 10.29 8.73
CA LYS A 234 10.86 9.09 9.52
C LYS A 234 9.57 8.45 9.03
N MET A 235 9.72 7.27 8.43
CA MET A 235 8.55 6.46 8.06
C MET A 235 7.80 5.97 9.29
N GLY A 236 6.49 5.90 9.19
CA GLY A 236 5.65 5.18 10.16
C GLY A 236 6.01 3.69 10.21
N SER A 237 5.86 3.09 11.38
CA SER A 237 6.08 1.65 11.55
C SER A 237 4.87 0.87 11.06
N GLU A 238 5.12 -0.18 10.29
CA GLU A 238 4.12 -1.12 9.76
C GLU A 238 4.48 -2.54 10.19
N GLN A 239 3.48 -3.31 10.59
CA GLN A 239 3.67 -4.71 10.98
C GLN A 239 3.86 -5.58 9.75
N MET A 240 4.82 -6.50 9.83
CA MET A 240 5.12 -7.41 8.71
C MET A 240 5.41 -8.83 9.19
N PHE A 241 5.11 -9.77 8.33
CA PHE A 241 5.37 -11.19 8.53
C PHE A 241 5.90 -11.82 7.24
N ILE A 242 7.02 -12.53 7.34
CA ILE A 242 7.65 -13.29 6.24
C ILE A 242 7.76 -14.74 6.68
N PRO A 243 6.96 -15.66 6.12
CA PRO A 243 6.98 -17.07 6.48
C PRO A 243 8.18 -17.81 5.86
N ALA A 244 8.55 -18.94 6.45
CA ALA A 244 9.62 -19.83 5.97
C ALA A 244 9.42 -20.23 4.50
N GLU A 245 8.19 -20.58 4.11
CA GLU A 245 7.86 -20.96 2.73
C GLU A 245 8.22 -19.87 1.72
N ALA A 246 7.94 -18.60 2.03
CA ALA A 246 8.34 -17.50 1.15
C ALA A 246 9.86 -17.39 1.04
N CYS A 247 10.59 -17.58 2.15
CA CYS A 247 12.05 -17.58 2.15
C CYS A 247 12.62 -18.71 1.28
N GLU A 248 12.07 -19.91 1.37
CA GLU A 248 12.51 -21.06 0.58
C GLU A 248 12.35 -20.81 -0.93
N ILE A 249 11.17 -20.35 -1.35
CA ILE A 249 10.87 -20.05 -2.77
C ILE A 249 11.80 -18.97 -3.31
N VAL A 250 11.90 -17.85 -2.60
CA VAL A 250 12.66 -16.68 -3.04
C VAL A 250 14.16 -16.95 -3.06
N ASN A 251 14.68 -17.58 -2.01
CA ASN A 251 16.10 -17.89 -1.91
C ASN A 251 16.53 -18.95 -2.94
N LYS A 252 15.67 -19.92 -3.24
CA LYS A 252 15.90 -20.89 -4.33
C LYS A 252 16.06 -20.16 -5.66
N ALA A 253 15.07 -19.34 -6.04
CA ALA A 253 15.12 -18.59 -7.29
C ALA A 253 16.39 -17.73 -7.39
N LYS A 254 16.74 -17.01 -6.32
CA LYS A 254 17.95 -16.20 -6.27
C LYS A 254 19.23 -17.02 -6.46
N ASN A 255 19.37 -18.14 -5.74
CA ASN A 255 20.54 -19.03 -5.84
C ASN A 255 20.71 -19.64 -7.23
N GLU A 256 19.61 -19.88 -7.94
CA GLU A 256 19.58 -20.39 -9.29
C GLU A 256 19.75 -19.30 -10.36
N GLY A 257 19.98 -18.05 -9.96
CA GLY A 257 20.14 -16.91 -10.86
C GLY A 257 18.85 -16.53 -11.59
N ARG A 258 17.70 -16.92 -11.03
CA ARG A 258 16.38 -16.57 -11.55
C ARG A 258 15.98 -15.16 -11.16
N ARG A 259 14.99 -14.61 -11.86
CA ARG A 259 14.46 -13.30 -11.55
C ARG A 259 13.60 -13.35 -10.30
N VAL A 260 13.83 -12.42 -9.38
CA VAL A 260 13.02 -12.22 -8.17
C VAL A 260 12.32 -10.87 -8.30
N CYS A 261 11.00 -10.89 -8.42
CA CYS A 261 10.16 -9.74 -8.63
C CYS A 261 9.38 -9.38 -7.36
N CYS A 262 9.56 -8.18 -6.84
CA CYS A 262 8.69 -7.63 -5.83
C CYS A 262 7.46 -6.98 -6.47
N VAL A 263 6.27 -7.42 -6.08
CA VAL A 263 5.01 -6.80 -6.51
C VAL A 263 4.65 -5.68 -5.53
N GLY A 264 4.99 -4.46 -5.92
CA GLY A 264 4.77 -3.25 -5.14
C GLY A 264 5.94 -2.84 -4.25
N VAL A 265 6.03 -1.54 -4.03
CA VAL A 265 7.06 -0.94 -3.15
C VAL A 265 6.90 -1.37 -1.68
N SER A 266 5.69 -1.70 -1.23
CA SER A 266 5.45 -2.26 0.10
C SER A 266 6.14 -3.61 0.28
N THR A 267 6.05 -4.48 -0.73
CA THR A 267 6.73 -5.77 -0.76
C THR A 267 8.25 -5.60 -0.76
N ALA A 268 8.77 -4.68 -1.58
CA ALA A 268 10.19 -4.36 -1.61
C ALA A 268 10.69 -3.86 -0.25
N ARG A 269 9.95 -2.98 0.43
CA ARG A 269 10.30 -2.50 1.78
C ARG A 269 10.31 -3.62 2.81
N ALA A 270 9.33 -4.51 2.79
CA ALA A 270 9.25 -5.63 3.70
C ALA A 270 10.43 -6.59 3.50
N THR A 271 10.68 -7.00 2.27
CA THR A 271 11.77 -7.94 1.97
C THR A 271 13.13 -7.35 2.27
N GLU A 272 13.39 -6.09 1.89
CA GLU A 272 14.65 -5.40 2.21
C GLU A 272 14.84 -5.11 3.71
N SER A 273 13.78 -5.23 4.51
CA SER A 273 13.88 -5.18 5.98
C SER A 273 14.34 -6.50 6.60
N ALA A 274 14.21 -7.60 5.87
CA ALA A 274 14.49 -8.95 6.35
C ALA A 274 15.59 -9.68 5.55
N VAL A 275 16.27 -9.00 4.64
CA VAL A 275 17.45 -9.56 3.94
C VAL A 275 18.65 -9.59 4.88
N GLY A 276 19.26 -10.78 5.01
CA GLY A 276 20.47 -10.95 5.76
C GLY A 276 21.71 -10.42 5.03
N THR A 277 22.84 -10.36 5.74
CA THR A 277 24.14 -9.97 5.17
C THR A 277 24.65 -10.91 4.08
N ASP A 278 24.10 -12.12 4.02
CA ASP A 278 24.31 -13.13 2.98
C ASP A 278 23.45 -12.88 1.73
N GLY A 279 22.63 -11.82 1.73
CA GLY A 279 21.71 -11.48 0.65
C GLY A 279 20.49 -12.39 0.57
N MET A 280 20.24 -13.25 1.55
CA MET A 280 19.10 -14.17 1.57
C MET A 280 17.96 -13.59 2.39
N LEU A 281 16.73 -13.84 1.95
CA LEU A 281 15.52 -13.50 2.69
C LEU A 281 15.44 -14.36 3.95
N LYS A 282 15.12 -13.73 5.08
CA LYS A 282 14.94 -14.40 6.38
C LYS A 282 13.49 -14.33 6.83
N GLU A 283 13.07 -15.35 7.57
CA GLU A 283 11.82 -15.31 8.30
C GLU A 283 11.79 -14.08 9.23
N TYR A 284 10.64 -13.47 9.31
CA TYR A 284 10.46 -12.28 10.12
C TYR A 284 9.04 -12.16 10.64
N ASP A 285 8.90 -11.81 11.90
CA ASP A 285 7.65 -11.40 12.54
C ASP A 285 7.93 -10.16 13.39
N GLY A 286 7.39 -9.03 12.99
CA GLY A 286 7.65 -7.77 13.70
C GLY A 286 7.27 -6.53 12.92
N TRP A 287 8.05 -5.49 13.03
CA TRP A 287 7.75 -4.16 12.51
C TRP A 287 8.87 -3.63 11.61
N THR A 288 8.50 -2.87 10.58
CA THR A 288 9.44 -2.11 9.76
C THR A 288 9.05 -0.65 9.68
N ASN A 289 10.05 0.22 9.75
CA ASN A 289 9.94 1.65 9.45
C ASN A 289 10.97 2.04 8.37
N LYS A 290 11.40 1.06 7.58
CA LYS A 290 12.40 1.28 6.54
C LYS A 290 11.90 2.28 5.51
N PHE A 291 12.66 3.32 5.27
CA PHE A 291 12.50 4.28 4.19
C PHE A 291 13.58 4.05 3.15
N ILE A 292 13.18 3.70 1.92
CA ILE A 292 14.07 3.44 0.81
C ILE A 292 14.06 4.67 -0.11
N PHE A 293 15.20 5.33 -0.23
CA PHE A 293 15.42 6.48 -1.11
C PHE A 293 16.87 6.47 -1.62
N PRO A 294 17.17 7.09 -2.79
CA PRO A 294 18.51 7.05 -3.37
C PRO A 294 19.57 7.79 -2.52
N PRO A 295 20.81 7.24 -2.45
CA PRO A 295 21.24 5.97 -3.04
C PRO A 295 20.88 4.78 -2.13
N TYR A 296 20.34 3.74 -2.72
CA TYR A 296 20.06 2.47 -2.05
C TYR A 296 20.31 1.31 -3.01
N GLU A 297 20.97 0.25 -2.54
CA GLU A 297 21.20 -0.97 -3.30
C GLU A 297 20.28 -2.08 -2.78
N PHE A 298 19.46 -2.63 -3.67
CA PHE A 298 18.56 -3.72 -3.33
C PHE A 298 19.35 -5.04 -3.16
N GLY A 299 19.16 -5.68 -2.03
CA GLY A 299 19.84 -6.92 -1.69
C GLY A 299 19.17 -8.17 -2.26
N LEU A 300 17.88 -8.10 -2.57
CA LEU A 300 17.08 -9.28 -2.91
C LEU A 300 16.55 -9.26 -4.33
N CYS A 301 15.68 -8.31 -4.67
CA CYS A 301 14.97 -8.31 -5.95
C CYS A 301 15.80 -7.69 -7.08
N ASN A 302 15.64 -8.26 -8.28
CA ASN A 302 16.18 -7.74 -9.54
C ASN A 302 15.07 -7.35 -10.54
N ALA A 303 13.82 -7.39 -10.08
CA ALA A 303 12.66 -6.82 -10.75
C ALA A 303 11.70 -6.23 -9.70
N LEU A 304 11.09 -5.10 -10.03
CA LEU A 304 10.11 -4.42 -9.18
C LEU A 304 8.94 -3.94 -10.04
N ILE A 305 7.73 -4.26 -9.63
CA ILE A 305 6.52 -3.68 -10.22
C ILE A 305 6.00 -2.59 -9.27
N GLY A 306 5.75 -1.42 -9.83
CA GLY A 306 5.17 -0.27 -9.14
C GLY A 306 3.99 0.32 -9.89
N ASN A 307 3.57 1.49 -9.43
CA ASN A 307 2.57 2.32 -10.08
C ASN A 307 3.19 3.68 -10.42
N PHE A 308 2.50 4.50 -11.22
CA PHE A 308 2.84 5.92 -11.29
C PHE A 308 2.26 6.63 -10.07
N TYR A 309 3.13 7.11 -9.19
CA TYR A 309 2.76 7.73 -7.93
C TYR A 309 2.70 9.26 -8.03
N HIS A 310 2.08 9.89 -7.03
CA HIS A 310 2.05 11.34 -6.90
C HIS A 310 3.47 11.91 -6.70
N PRO A 311 3.71 13.17 -7.13
CA PRO A 311 4.99 13.83 -6.89
C PRO A 311 5.33 13.84 -5.40
N GLU A 312 6.63 13.78 -5.11
CA GLU A 312 7.20 13.85 -3.75
C GLU A 312 6.75 12.70 -2.82
N SER A 313 6.18 11.60 -3.36
CA SER A 313 5.76 10.46 -2.56
C SER A 313 6.94 9.53 -2.16
N PRO A 314 6.91 8.92 -0.97
CA PRO A 314 7.92 7.93 -0.57
C PRO A 314 8.04 6.76 -1.55
N MET A 315 6.94 6.39 -2.18
CA MET A 315 6.88 5.28 -3.13
C MET A 315 7.69 5.57 -4.39
N MET A 316 7.58 6.78 -4.96
CA MET A 316 8.39 7.22 -6.10
C MET A 316 9.90 7.19 -5.76
N MET A 317 10.27 7.48 -4.52
CA MET A 317 11.67 7.44 -4.07
C MET A 317 12.21 6.02 -4.00
N THR A 318 11.39 5.05 -3.61
CA THR A 318 11.74 3.63 -3.65
C THR A 318 11.99 3.16 -5.09
N GLU A 319 11.14 3.56 -6.04
CA GLU A 319 11.34 3.27 -7.47
C GLU A 319 12.61 3.93 -8.02
N ALA A 320 12.87 5.19 -7.65
CA ALA A 320 14.10 5.89 -8.04
C ALA A 320 15.36 5.21 -7.50
N SER A 321 15.26 4.58 -6.33
CA SER A 321 16.36 3.77 -5.77
C SER A 321 16.64 2.52 -6.59
N PHE A 322 15.61 1.95 -7.22
CA PHE A 322 15.73 0.70 -7.97
C PHE A 322 16.33 0.94 -9.37
N VAL A 323 15.77 1.87 -10.15
CA VAL A 323 16.20 2.09 -11.55
C VAL A 323 17.14 3.27 -11.75
N GLY A 324 17.34 4.09 -10.73
CA GLY A 324 18.04 5.36 -10.82
C GLY A 324 17.08 6.53 -11.10
N TYR A 325 17.42 7.69 -10.51
CA TYR A 325 16.57 8.87 -10.56
C TYR A 325 16.31 9.37 -11.99
N ASP A 326 17.36 9.46 -12.82
CA ASP A 326 17.25 10.04 -14.16
C ASP A 326 16.34 9.22 -15.07
N LEU A 327 16.49 7.88 -15.07
CA LEU A 327 15.65 6.98 -15.85
C LEU A 327 14.21 7.00 -15.36
N LEU A 328 13.98 6.98 -14.04
CA LEU A 328 12.64 7.08 -13.49
C LEU A 328 11.99 8.40 -13.89
N TYR A 329 12.70 9.51 -13.74
CA TYR A 329 12.18 10.84 -14.07
C TYR A 329 11.80 10.95 -15.56
N GLU A 330 12.64 10.44 -16.48
CA GLU A 330 12.33 10.35 -17.90
C GLU A 330 11.07 9.51 -18.15
N GLY A 331 10.94 8.35 -17.50
CA GLY A 331 9.75 7.50 -17.55
C GLY A 331 8.49 8.25 -17.13
N TYR A 332 8.56 8.98 -16.02
CA TYR A 332 7.42 9.78 -15.51
C TYR A 332 7.06 10.93 -16.48
N GLN A 333 8.04 11.63 -17.05
CA GLN A 333 7.77 12.67 -18.06
C GLN A 333 7.11 12.07 -19.31
N ARG A 334 7.55 10.89 -19.73
CA ARG A 334 6.96 10.16 -20.84
C ARG A 334 5.54 9.69 -20.53
N ALA A 335 5.31 9.19 -19.32
CA ALA A 335 3.98 8.80 -18.85
C ALA A 335 2.99 9.97 -18.89
N LEU A 336 3.40 11.16 -18.41
CA LEU A 336 2.59 12.38 -18.50
C LEU A 336 2.22 12.72 -19.95
N LYS A 337 3.18 12.63 -20.85
CA LYS A 337 2.99 12.96 -22.28
C LYS A 337 2.10 11.93 -23.00
N GLU A 338 2.21 10.66 -22.66
CA GLU A 338 1.48 9.55 -23.29
C GLU A 338 0.15 9.22 -22.59
N GLY A 339 -0.26 10.04 -21.60
CA GLY A 339 -1.55 9.92 -20.93
C GLY A 339 -1.68 8.67 -20.08
N TYR A 340 -0.60 8.30 -19.38
CA TYR A 340 -0.70 7.30 -18.31
C TYR A 340 -1.43 7.86 -17.10
N MET A 341 -2.13 7.00 -16.38
CA MET A 341 -2.88 7.35 -15.19
C MET A 341 -2.05 7.12 -13.92
N PHE A 342 -2.23 7.98 -12.94
CA PHE A 342 -1.47 8.01 -11.68
C PHE A 342 -2.36 7.62 -10.48
N GLY A 343 -1.72 7.19 -9.40
CA GLY A 343 -2.36 6.84 -8.14
C GLY A 343 -2.59 5.34 -7.97
N CYS A 344 -3.38 4.96 -6.96
CA CYS A 344 -3.58 3.55 -6.60
C CYS A 344 -4.35 2.75 -7.67
N TYR A 345 -5.19 3.41 -8.46
CA TYR A 345 -5.90 2.84 -9.60
C TYR A 345 -5.25 3.19 -10.94
N GLY A 346 -4.08 3.80 -10.90
CA GLY A 346 -3.34 4.21 -12.11
C GLY A 346 -2.71 3.05 -12.86
N ASP A 347 -1.84 3.41 -13.80
CA ASP A 347 -1.14 2.45 -14.64
C ASP A 347 0.11 1.89 -13.95
N ALA A 348 0.64 0.79 -14.48
CA ALA A 348 1.73 0.04 -13.91
C ALA A 348 3.09 0.39 -14.51
N LEU A 349 4.14 0.22 -13.69
CA LEU A 349 5.54 0.40 -14.04
C LEU A 349 6.31 -0.87 -13.68
N LEU A 350 6.89 -1.56 -14.67
CA LEU A 350 7.83 -2.66 -14.45
C LEU A 350 9.25 -2.13 -14.55
N MET A 351 10.06 -2.41 -13.57
CA MET A 351 11.45 -2.01 -13.47
C MET A 351 12.34 -3.25 -13.42
N LEU A 352 13.31 -3.34 -14.31
CA LEU A 352 14.21 -4.48 -14.48
C LEU A 352 15.67 -4.05 -14.30
N ASP A 353 16.46 -4.89 -13.63
CA ASP A 353 17.90 -4.68 -13.44
C ASP A 353 18.72 -5.35 -14.57
N ASP A 354 18.31 -5.17 -15.84
CA ASP A 354 18.94 -5.73 -17.05
C ASP A 354 19.36 -4.67 -18.07
#